data_f7438d1d8163adedc638df255a5ec800
#
_entry.id   f7438d1d8163adedc638df255a5ec800
#
_cell.length_a   1.000
_cell.length_b   1.000
_cell.length_c   1.000
_cell.angle_alpha   90.00
_cell.angle_beta   90.00
_cell.angle_gamma   90.00
#
_symmetry.space_group_name_H-M   'P 1'
#
loop_
_entity.id
_entity.type
_entity.pdbx_description
1 polymer ?
#
loop_
_entity_poly.entity_id
_entity_poly.type
_entity_poly.pdbx_seq_one_letter_code
_entity_poly.pdbx_strand_id
1 'polypeptide(L)'
;MSLNLKTVLLTFFQTLLKNKKSKQNEIQVQVLSRNEMICMAPEKIPYRCVISINTPGEEHLNIAAPVLYLDFYDTTDEKDISTEDAQKIAAFIKMNVKQGNINIIVHCDQGVSRSAGVAAAILKAYGVDEDIILKSSHYNINPRCYEYVCKAFALPITPTQIVEAQSKSRSAYLSEWPTFKN
;
A
#
# COMPACT_ATOMS: atom_id res chain seq x y z
N MET A 1 -40.84 -1.99 30.76
CA MET A 1 -39.93 -0.89 30.38
C MET A 1 -39.93 -0.80 28.85
N SER A 2 -40.68 0.14 28.25
CA SER A 2 -40.72 0.30 26.79
C SER A 2 -39.54 1.18 26.38
N LEU A 3 -38.62 0.63 25.61
CA LEU A 3 -37.58 1.44 24.96
C LEU A 3 -38.26 2.44 24.04
N ASN A 4 -37.95 3.73 24.25
CA ASN A 4 -38.52 4.80 23.45
C ASN A 4 -38.00 4.69 22.01
N LEU A 5 -38.91 4.47 21.08
CA LEU A 5 -38.63 4.29 19.63
C LEU A 5 -37.77 5.42 19.05
N LYS A 6 -37.90 6.64 19.58
CA LYS A 6 -37.07 7.80 19.20
C LYS A 6 -35.59 7.61 19.57
N THR A 7 -35.31 6.99 20.73
CA THR A 7 -33.93 6.74 21.18
C THR A 7 -33.26 5.67 20.30
N VAL A 8 -34.00 4.63 19.94
CA VAL A 8 -33.49 3.55 19.06
C VAL A 8 -33.21 4.07 17.66
N LEU A 9 -34.11 4.87 17.10
CA LEU A 9 -33.92 5.51 15.80
C LEU A 9 -32.73 6.49 15.81
N LEU A 10 -32.57 7.29 16.86
CA LEU A 10 -31.45 8.24 16.97
C LEU A 10 -30.10 7.51 17.02
N THR A 11 -30.02 6.42 17.80
CA THR A 11 -28.81 5.58 17.89
C THR A 11 -28.50 4.91 16.57
N PHE A 12 -29.52 4.40 15.87
CA PHE A 12 -29.36 3.80 14.55
C PHE A 12 -28.87 4.80 13.50
N PHE A 13 -29.44 6.01 13.47
CA PHE A 13 -29.01 7.10 12.59
C PHE A 13 -27.59 7.58 12.93
N GLN A 14 -27.22 7.68 14.20
CA GLN A 14 -25.87 8.04 14.62
C GLN A 14 -24.85 6.95 14.22
N THR A 15 -25.22 5.68 14.30
CA THR A 15 -24.38 4.56 13.85
C THR A 15 -24.23 4.55 12.33
N LEU A 16 -25.32 4.81 11.58
CA LEU A 16 -25.25 4.94 10.11
C LEU A 16 -24.42 6.15 9.66
N LEU A 17 -24.51 7.28 10.36
CA LEU A 17 -23.69 8.48 10.07
C LEU A 17 -22.22 8.26 10.42
N LYS A 18 -21.91 7.57 11.53
CA LYS A 18 -20.53 7.15 11.86
C LYS A 18 -19.97 6.20 10.81
N ASN A 19 -20.74 5.20 10.36
CA ASN A 19 -20.31 4.27 9.33
C ASN A 19 -20.14 4.94 7.95
N LYS A 20 -20.96 5.95 7.62
CA LYS A 20 -20.77 6.76 6.38
C LYS A 20 -19.54 7.67 6.47
N LYS A 21 -19.27 8.27 7.64
CA LYS A 21 -18.08 9.11 7.85
C LYS A 21 -16.77 8.30 7.85
N SER A 22 -16.79 7.05 8.33
CA SER A 22 -15.60 6.18 8.32
C SER A 22 -15.21 5.73 6.90
N LYS A 23 -16.16 5.51 6.00
CA LYS A 23 -15.87 5.14 4.60
C LYS A 23 -15.32 6.28 3.74
N GLN A 24 -15.53 7.54 4.10
CA GLN A 24 -15.12 8.69 3.29
C GLN A 24 -13.67 9.15 3.55
N ASN A 25 -13.00 8.61 4.58
CA ASN A 25 -11.63 8.98 4.97
C ASN A 25 -10.67 7.77 5.03
N GLU A 26 -11.05 6.63 4.46
CA GLU A 26 -10.18 5.45 4.40
C GLU A 26 -9.15 5.64 3.29
N ILE A 27 -7.87 5.36 3.59
CA ILE A 27 -6.83 5.43 2.57
C ILE A 27 -7.08 4.39 1.47
N GLN A 28 -6.74 4.77 0.25
CA GLN A 28 -6.73 3.89 -0.90
C GLN A 28 -5.29 3.77 -1.42
N VAL A 29 -4.83 2.55 -1.63
CA VAL A 29 -3.49 2.32 -2.15
C VAL A 29 -3.60 1.59 -3.47
N GLN A 30 -2.98 2.14 -4.50
CA GLN A 30 -2.89 1.56 -5.83
C GLN A 30 -1.44 1.22 -6.14
N VAL A 31 -1.22 0.01 -6.63
CA VAL A 31 0.09 -0.45 -7.11
C VAL A 31 0.12 -0.38 -8.63
N LEU A 32 1.16 0.24 -9.17
CA LEU A 32 1.33 0.40 -10.61
C LEU A 32 2.74 0.02 -11.05
N SER A 33 2.86 -0.42 -12.31
CA SER A 33 4.14 -0.45 -13.02
C SER A 33 4.54 0.96 -13.49
N ARG A 34 5.80 1.11 -13.88
CA ARG A 34 6.31 2.33 -14.51
C ARG A 34 5.52 2.69 -15.77
N ASN A 35 5.20 1.68 -16.60
CA ASN A 35 4.45 1.90 -17.84
C ASN A 35 3.01 2.35 -17.56
N GLU A 36 2.33 1.74 -16.60
CA GLU A 36 0.99 2.19 -16.20
C GLU A 36 1.01 3.60 -15.64
N MET A 37 2.05 3.96 -14.88
CA MET A 37 2.20 5.32 -14.35
C MET A 37 2.39 6.35 -15.47
N ILE A 38 3.15 6.03 -16.54
CA ILE A 38 3.31 6.88 -17.72
C ILE A 38 1.97 7.08 -18.46
N CYS A 39 1.17 6.02 -18.57
CA CYS A 39 -0.12 6.05 -19.25
C CYS A 39 -1.24 6.70 -18.42
N MET A 40 -1.02 6.92 -17.12
CA MET A 40 -2.04 7.49 -16.24
C MET A 40 -2.22 8.98 -16.49
N ALA A 41 -3.43 9.40 -16.81
CA ALA A 41 -3.77 10.82 -16.93
C ALA A 41 -3.73 11.51 -15.55
N PRO A 42 -2.90 12.55 -15.36
CA PRO A 42 -2.66 13.16 -14.04
C PRO A 42 -3.91 13.73 -13.38
N GLU A 43 -4.88 14.18 -14.16
CA GLU A 43 -6.03 14.94 -13.69
C GLU A 43 -7.14 14.07 -13.07
N LYS A 44 -7.06 12.75 -13.22
CA LYS A 44 -8.18 11.83 -12.89
C LYS A 44 -8.24 11.38 -11.43
N ILE A 45 -7.21 11.64 -10.62
CA ILE A 45 -7.19 11.19 -9.22
C ILE A 45 -6.88 12.38 -8.30
N PRO A 46 -7.90 13.01 -7.69
CA PRO A 46 -7.69 14.08 -6.71
C PRO A 46 -7.10 13.53 -5.40
N TYR A 47 -6.48 14.41 -4.61
CA TYR A 47 -5.96 14.10 -3.27
C TYR A 47 -5.03 12.90 -3.23
N ARG A 48 -4.10 12.82 -4.19
CA ARG A 48 -3.12 11.72 -4.31
C ARG A 48 -1.73 12.14 -3.87
N CYS A 49 -0.96 11.17 -3.42
CA CYS A 49 0.49 11.25 -3.34
C CYS A 49 1.11 9.98 -3.95
N VAL A 50 2.36 10.09 -4.38
CA VAL A 50 3.03 9.03 -5.12
C VAL A 50 4.34 8.64 -4.45
N ILE A 51 4.60 7.35 -4.30
CA ILE A 51 5.91 6.78 -4.00
C ILE A 51 6.44 6.17 -5.29
N SER A 52 7.53 6.72 -5.80
CA SER A 52 8.20 6.30 -7.05
C SER A 52 9.48 5.57 -6.70
N ILE A 53 9.51 4.26 -6.96
CA ILE A 53 10.64 3.39 -6.66
C ILE A 53 11.30 2.97 -7.96
N ASN A 54 12.50 3.50 -8.22
CA ASN A 54 13.28 3.18 -9.40
C ASN A 54 14.41 2.18 -9.07
N THR A 55 14.88 1.51 -10.10
CA THR A 55 16.19 0.87 -10.04
C THR A 55 17.27 1.96 -10.14
N PRO A 56 18.33 1.91 -9.31
CA PRO A 56 19.39 2.91 -9.31
C PRO A 56 19.98 3.12 -10.70
N GLY A 57 20.06 4.40 -11.13
CA GLY A 57 20.54 4.80 -12.44
C GLY A 57 19.46 4.99 -13.50
N GLU A 58 18.20 4.68 -13.19
CA GLU A 58 17.08 5.01 -14.06
C GLU A 58 16.56 6.44 -13.83
N GLU A 59 16.07 7.08 -14.88
CA GLU A 59 15.51 8.42 -14.80
C GLU A 59 14.16 8.41 -14.08
N HIS A 60 13.94 9.36 -13.17
CA HIS A 60 12.67 9.54 -12.49
C HIS A 60 11.59 10.10 -13.42
N LEU A 61 10.36 9.62 -13.26
CA LEU A 61 9.20 10.19 -13.97
C LEU A 61 8.88 11.58 -13.42
N ASN A 62 8.53 12.51 -14.32
CA ASN A 62 8.00 13.81 -13.94
C ASN A 62 6.52 13.66 -13.59
N ILE A 63 6.18 13.74 -12.30
CA ILE A 63 4.85 13.45 -11.76
C ILE A 63 4.26 14.73 -11.17
N ALA A 64 3.13 15.17 -11.68
CA ALA A 64 2.40 16.35 -11.20
C ALA A 64 1.56 16.05 -9.94
N ALA A 65 2.22 15.64 -8.85
CA ALA A 65 1.62 15.35 -7.54
C ALA A 65 2.73 15.45 -6.47
N PRO A 66 2.40 15.49 -5.16
CA PRO A 66 3.39 15.21 -4.13
C PRO A 66 4.01 13.83 -4.37
N VAL A 67 5.34 13.78 -4.52
CA VAL A 67 6.04 12.54 -4.85
C VAL A 67 7.25 12.35 -3.94
N LEU A 68 7.46 11.10 -3.52
CA LEU A 68 8.68 10.62 -2.89
C LEU A 68 9.43 9.73 -3.88
N TYR A 69 10.62 10.16 -4.29
CA TYR A 69 11.50 9.37 -5.15
C TYR A 69 12.47 8.56 -4.31
N LEU A 70 12.62 7.29 -4.65
CA LEU A 70 13.50 6.33 -3.99
C LEU A 70 14.20 5.47 -5.03
N ASP A 71 15.47 5.13 -4.77
CA ASP A 71 16.29 4.31 -5.65
C ASP A 71 16.88 3.14 -4.88
N PHE A 72 16.38 1.93 -5.15
CA PHE A 72 16.92 0.68 -4.62
C PHE A 72 16.54 -0.51 -5.50
N TYR A 73 17.33 -1.59 -5.41
CA TYR A 73 17.11 -2.79 -6.22
C TYR A 73 16.00 -3.67 -5.63
N ASP A 74 15.42 -4.53 -6.46
CA ASP A 74 14.46 -5.55 -6.03
C ASP A 74 15.20 -6.82 -5.63
N THR A 75 15.81 -6.81 -4.47
CA THR A 75 16.62 -7.90 -3.92
C THR A 75 16.19 -8.20 -2.50
N THR A 76 16.95 -9.03 -1.78
CA THR A 76 16.77 -9.29 -0.33
C THR A 76 18.04 -9.02 0.45
N ASP A 77 19.00 -8.35 -0.14
CA ASP A 77 20.29 -7.96 0.43
C ASP A 77 20.36 -6.46 0.79
N GLU A 78 21.56 -5.93 1.04
CA GLU A 78 21.77 -4.53 1.40
C GLU A 78 21.50 -3.53 0.27
N LYS A 79 21.34 -4.00 -0.98
CA LYS A 79 21.00 -3.14 -2.14
C LYS A 79 19.51 -2.89 -2.27
N ASP A 80 18.70 -3.57 -1.47
CA ASP A 80 17.27 -3.34 -1.34
C ASP A 80 17.00 -2.14 -0.42
N ILE A 81 15.73 -1.91 -0.10
CA ILE A 81 15.28 -0.83 0.78
C ILE A 81 16.10 -0.73 2.06
N SER A 82 16.54 0.46 2.38
CA SER A 82 17.21 0.76 3.65
C SER A 82 16.21 1.14 4.75
N THR A 83 16.66 1.13 6.01
CA THR A 83 15.86 1.66 7.13
C THR A 83 15.53 3.15 6.92
N GLU A 84 16.44 3.93 6.35
CA GLU A 84 16.24 5.34 6.07
C GLU A 84 15.15 5.55 5.01
N ASP A 85 15.16 4.77 3.94
CA ASP A 85 14.13 4.85 2.90
C ASP A 85 12.75 4.49 3.45
N ALA A 86 12.66 3.47 4.27
CA ALA A 86 11.42 3.10 4.94
C ALA A 86 10.91 4.21 5.87
N GLN A 87 11.79 4.90 6.59
CA GLN A 87 11.44 6.05 7.42
C GLN A 87 10.95 7.23 6.57
N LYS A 88 11.59 7.51 5.42
CA LYS A 88 11.12 8.52 4.45
C LYS A 88 9.71 8.18 3.96
N ILE A 89 9.44 6.91 3.62
CA ILE A 89 8.09 6.45 3.24
C ILE A 89 7.08 6.75 4.35
N ALA A 90 7.36 6.31 5.58
CA ALA A 90 6.43 6.50 6.68
C ALA A 90 6.16 7.99 6.98
N ALA A 91 7.20 8.82 6.98
CA ALA A 91 7.06 10.27 7.19
C ALA A 91 6.24 10.93 6.06
N PHE A 92 6.54 10.60 4.80
CA PHE A 92 5.86 11.13 3.63
C PHE A 92 4.37 10.79 3.64
N ILE A 93 4.02 9.52 3.89
CA ILE A 93 2.62 9.08 3.95
C ILE A 93 1.88 9.74 5.11
N LYS A 94 2.44 9.77 6.33
CA LYS A 94 1.82 10.44 7.49
C LYS A 94 1.53 11.91 7.21
N MET A 95 2.47 12.63 6.58
CA MET A 95 2.30 14.04 6.22
C MET A 95 1.18 14.21 5.19
N ASN A 96 1.19 13.42 4.11
CA ASN A 96 0.21 13.53 3.04
C ASN A 96 -1.21 13.16 3.49
N VAL A 97 -1.37 12.08 4.25
CA VAL A 97 -2.67 11.68 4.80
C VAL A 97 -3.22 12.75 5.74
N LYS A 98 -2.37 13.40 6.56
CA LYS A 98 -2.78 14.53 7.40
C LYS A 98 -3.27 15.73 6.58
N GLN A 99 -2.77 15.91 5.37
CA GLN A 99 -3.18 16.95 4.42
C GLN A 99 -4.41 16.57 3.58
N GLY A 100 -4.96 15.37 3.78
CA GLY A 100 -6.12 14.86 3.05
C GLY A 100 -5.78 14.10 1.76
N ASN A 101 -4.50 13.84 1.46
CA ASN A 101 -4.08 13.01 0.33
C ASN A 101 -4.21 11.53 0.68
N ILE A 102 -5.44 11.00 0.55
CA ILE A 102 -5.79 9.62 0.94
C ILE A 102 -5.65 8.62 -0.21
N ASN A 103 -5.50 9.08 -1.45
CA ASN A 103 -5.21 8.22 -2.59
C ASN A 103 -3.69 8.11 -2.77
N ILE A 104 -3.15 6.97 -2.42
CA ILE A 104 -1.71 6.69 -2.44
C ILE A 104 -1.40 5.82 -3.64
N ILE A 105 -0.48 6.24 -4.49
CA ILE A 105 0.04 5.43 -5.58
C ILE A 105 1.45 5.00 -5.19
N VAL A 106 1.73 3.71 -5.32
CA VAL A 106 3.08 3.17 -5.18
C VAL A 106 3.44 2.49 -6.49
N HIS A 107 4.48 2.95 -7.16
CA HIS A 107 4.96 2.28 -8.36
C HIS A 107 6.43 1.89 -8.27
N CYS A 108 6.77 0.84 -8.99
CA CYS A 108 8.14 0.44 -9.31
C CYS A 108 8.20 0.05 -10.80
N ASP A 109 9.28 -0.57 -11.25
CA ASP A 109 9.43 -0.88 -12.68
C ASP A 109 8.30 -1.76 -13.19
N GLN A 110 8.04 -2.89 -12.56
CA GLN A 110 7.03 -3.86 -12.99
C GLN A 110 5.70 -3.78 -12.24
N GLY A 111 5.63 -3.08 -11.10
CA GLY A 111 4.40 -3.03 -10.30
C GLY A 111 4.05 -4.34 -9.57
N VAL A 112 5.01 -5.24 -9.37
CA VAL A 112 4.76 -6.60 -8.87
C VAL A 112 5.32 -6.85 -7.47
N SER A 113 6.53 -6.36 -7.18
CA SER A 113 7.30 -6.78 -6.01
C SER A 113 7.54 -5.64 -5.01
N ARG A 114 8.48 -4.71 -5.27
CA ARG A 114 8.83 -3.59 -4.37
C ARG A 114 7.61 -2.74 -3.99
N SER A 115 6.90 -2.24 -5.00
CA SER A 115 5.71 -1.41 -4.81
C SER A 115 4.58 -2.14 -4.08
N ALA A 116 4.39 -3.43 -4.36
CA ALA A 116 3.38 -4.24 -3.68
C ALA A 116 3.73 -4.49 -2.20
N GLY A 117 5.01 -4.72 -1.87
CA GLY A 117 5.47 -4.85 -0.48
C GLY A 117 5.26 -3.57 0.32
N VAL A 118 5.60 -2.41 -0.26
CA VAL A 118 5.36 -1.10 0.34
C VAL A 118 3.85 -0.84 0.52
N ALA A 119 3.04 -1.12 -0.50
CA ALA A 119 1.59 -0.91 -0.47
C ALA A 119 0.91 -1.74 0.62
N ALA A 120 1.23 -3.04 0.72
CA ALA A 120 0.69 -3.92 1.75
C ALA A 120 1.02 -3.41 3.17
N ALA A 121 2.25 -2.96 3.39
CA ALA A 121 2.67 -2.39 4.68
C ALA A 121 1.93 -1.09 5.02
N ILE A 122 1.69 -0.21 4.04
CA ILE A 122 0.92 1.02 4.23
C ILE A 122 -0.54 0.69 4.60
N LEU A 123 -1.20 -0.23 3.88
CA LEU A 123 -2.56 -0.67 4.19
C LEU A 123 -2.65 -1.18 5.64
N LYS A 124 -1.74 -2.08 6.03
CA LYS A 124 -1.64 -2.58 7.40
C LYS A 124 -1.48 -1.46 8.42
N ALA A 125 -0.64 -0.47 8.14
CA ALA A 125 -0.37 0.64 9.06
C ALA A 125 -1.60 1.51 9.33
N TYR A 126 -2.52 1.56 8.40
CA TYR A 126 -3.77 2.31 8.52
C TYR A 126 -4.99 1.43 8.85
N GLY A 127 -4.78 0.16 9.19
CA GLY A 127 -5.85 -0.76 9.57
C GLY A 127 -6.77 -1.17 8.41
N VAL A 128 -6.30 -1.01 7.18
CA VAL A 128 -6.98 -1.50 5.97
C VAL A 128 -6.50 -2.92 5.69
N ASP A 129 -7.39 -3.76 5.18
CA ASP A 129 -7.08 -5.16 4.90
C ASP A 129 -5.99 -5.28 3.82
N GLU A 130 -4.80 -5.69 4.21
CA GLU A 130 -3.67 -5.90 3.33
C GLU A 130 -3.81 -7.11 2.40
N ASP A 131 -4.77 -7.99 2.69
CA ASP A 131 -5.05 -9.18 1.88
C ASP A 131 -5.52 -8.83 0.46
N ILE A 132 -5.99 -7.62 0.21
CA ILE A 132 -6.27 -7.12 -1.14
C ILE A 132 -5.01 -7.10 -2.02
N ILE A 133 -3.83 -6.95 -1.42
CA ILE A 133 -2.53 -7.08 -2.10
C ILE A 133 -2.01 -8.52 -1.98
N LEU A 134 -1.98 -9.08 -0.75
CA LEU A 134 -1.35 -10.37 -0.48
C LEU A 134 -2.04 -11.56 -1.15
N LYS A 135 -3.33 -11.46 -1.45
CA LYS A 135 -4.12 -12.51 -2.12
C LYS A 135 -4.35 -12.23 -3.61
N SER A 136 -3.78 -11.15 -4.13
CA SER A 136 -3.88 -10.85 -5.56
C SER A 136 -2.87 -11.66 -6.35
N SER A 137 -3.33 -12.26 -7.43
CA SER A 137 -2.47 -12.97 -8.39
C SER A 137 -1.52 -12.05 -9.18
N HIS A 138 -1.73 -10.74 -9.10
CA HIS A 138 -0.86 -9.75 -9.78
C HIS A 138 0.42 -9.46 -9.01
N TYR A 139 0.51 -9.81 -7.72
CA TYR A 139 1.60 -9.38 -6.86
C TYR A 139 2.35 -10.56 -6.23
N ASN A 140 3.67 -10.42 -6.16
CA ASN A 140 4.59 -11.26 -5.38
C ASN A 140 5.47 -10.33 -4.56
N ILE A 141 5.03 -9.98 -3.35
CA ILE A 141 5.62 -8.91 -2.57
C ILE A 141 7.10 -9.13 -2.27
N ASN A 142 7.88 -8.05 -2.32
CA ASN A 142 9.21 -8.03 -1.70
C ASN A 142 9.05 -8.03 -0.16
N PRO A 143 9.50 -9.08 0.54
CA PRO A 143 9.28 -9.22 1.97
C PRO A 143 10.07 -8.18 2.79
N ARG A 144 11.23 -7.73 2.28
CA ARG A 144 12.05 -6.71 2.93
C ARG A 144 11.37 -5.34 2.88
N CYS A 145 10.78 -4.96 1.74
CA CYS A 145 9.97 -3.76 1.62
C CYS A 145 8.80 -3.78 2.62
N TYR A 146 8.09 -4.89 2.70
CA TYR A 146 6.98 -5.06 3.65
C TYR A 146 7.45 -4.93 5.10
N GLU A 147 8.52 -5.64 5.48
CA GLU A 147 9.08 -5.63 6.84
C GLU A 147 9.55 -4.24 7.27
N TYR A 148 10.39 -3.61 6.46
CA TYR A 148 11.02 -2.34 6.82
C TYR A 148 10.00 -1.20 6.91
N VAL A 149 9.02 -1.17 6.01
CA VAL A 149 7.96 -0.18 6.06
C VAL A 149 7.03 -0.42 7.26
N CYS A 150 6.65 -1.65 7.59
CA CYS A 150 5.93 -1.96 8.83
C CYS A 150 6.68 -1.45 10.07
N LYS A 151 7.98 -1.71 10.17
CA LYS A 151 8.83 -1.22 11.27
C LYS A 151 8.88 0.30 11.33
N ALA A 152 8.97 0.99 10.19
CA ALA A 152 8.97 2.45 10.12
C ALA A 152 7.65 3.09 10.58
N PHE A 153 6.53 2.37 10.43
CA PHE A 153 5.25 2.74 11.03
C PHE A 153 5.09 2.32 12.49
N ALA A 154 6.15 1.76 13.10
CA ALA A 154 6.13 1.21 14.46
C ALA A 154 5.10 0.09 14.68
N LEU A 155 4.81 -0.68 13.64
CA LEU A 155 3.97 -1.85 13.78
C LEU A 155 4.75 -3.01 14.41
N PRO A 156 4.16 -3.72 15.38
CA PRO A 156 4.74 -4.94 15.89
C PRO A 156 4.64 -6.02 14.79
N ILE A 157 5.76 -6.34 14.16
CA ILE A 157 5.81 -7.39 13.14
C ILE A 157 6.89 -8.41 13.50
N THR A 158 6.52 -9.68 13.45
CA THR A 158 7.40 -10.81 13.74
C THR A 158 7.96 -11.42 12.46
N PRO A 159 9.12 -12.10 12.50
CA PRO A 159 9.64 -12.84 11.34
C PRO A 159 8.63 -13.84 10.77
N THR A 160 7.86 -14.51 11.61
CA THR A 160 6.81 -15.44 11.18
C THR A 160 5.74 -14.74 10.34
N GLN A 161 5.27 -13.56 10.76
CA GLN A 161 4.27 -12.80 10.00
C GLN A 161 4.80 -12.32 8.64
N ILE A 162 6.10 -12.01 8.54
CA ILE A 162 6.73 -11.63 7.28
C ILE A 162 6.74 -12.83 6.31
N VAL A 163 7.16 -14.00 6.81
CA VAL A 163 7.17 -15.25 6.02
C VAL A 163 5.75 -15.64 5.58
N GLU A 164 4.76 -15.51 6.46
CA GLU A 164 3.35 -15.77 6.14
C GLU A 164 2.83 -14.83 5.06
N ALA A 165 3.11 -13.53 5.15
CA ALA A 165 2.71 -12.53 4.16
C ALA A 165 3.34 -12.83 2.79
N GLN A 166 4.64 -13.13 2.76
CA GLN A 166 5.35 -13.51 1.54
C GLN A 166 4.81 -14.81 0.93
N SER A 167 4.60 -15.84 1.76
CA SER A 167 4.07 -17.14 1.31
C SER A 167 2.67 -17.00 0.72
N LYS A 168 1.81 -16.22 1.38
CA LYS A 168 0.46 -15.90 0.91
C LYS A 168 0.50 -15.23 -0.46
N SER A 169 1.30 -14.18 -0.60
CA SER A 169 1.45 -13.43 -1.86
C SER A 169 2.01 -14.30 -2.97
N ARG A 170 3.07 -15.06 -2.69
CA ARG A 170 3.67 -15.97 -3.67
C ARG A 170 2.70 -17.06 -4.13
N SER A 171 1.92 -17.63 -3.22
CA SER A 171 0.92 -18.66 -3.56
C SER A 171 -0.17 -18.10 -4.46
N ALA A 172 -0.66 -16.89 -4.18
CA ALA A 172 -1.65 -16.22 -5.02
C ALA A 172 -1.07 -15.91 -6.41
N TYR A 173 0.14 -15.35 -6.47
CA TYR A 173 0.82 -15.04 -7.73
C TYR A 173 1.03 -16.27 -8.62
N LEU A 174 1.49 -17.37 -8.03
CA LEU A 174 1.73 -18.61 -8.77
C LEU A 174 0.45 -19.34 -9.19
N SER A 175 -0.70 -19.03 -8.60
CA SER A 175 -1.97 -19.70 -8.91
C SER A 175 -2.46 -19.46 -10.34
N GLU A 176 -2.06 -18.34 -10.97
CA GLU A 176 -2.39 -18.03 -12.36
C GLU A 176 -1.37 -18.55 -13.39
N TRP A 177 -0.22 -19.05 -12.92
CA TRP A 177 0.76 -19.62 -13.83
C TRP A 177 0.40 -21.07 -14.14
N PRO A 178 0.24 -21.44 -15.43
CA PRO A 178 -0.02 -22.82 -15.76
C PRO A 178 1.14 -23.69 -15.24
N THR A 179 0.82 -24.59 -14.32
CA THR A 179 1.76 -25.64 -13.94
C THR A 179 2.00 -26.47 -15.20
N PHE A 180 3.18 -26.31 -15.80
CA PHE A 180 3.64 -27.29 -16.79
C PHE A 180 3.70 -28.64 -16.05
N LYS A 181 2.65 -29.45 -16.19
CA LYS A 181 2.68 -30.84 -15.78
C LYS A 181 3.69 -31.53 -16.67
N ASN A 182 4.87 -31.84 -16.12
CA ASN A 182 5.81 -32.76 -16.71
C ASN A 182 5.21 -34.18 -16.77
#